data_6a50b539634d5f07c94f2e4fafc6e22f
#
_entry.id   6a50b539634d5f07c94f2e4fafc6e22f
#
_cell.length_a   1.000
_cell.length_b   1.000
_cell.length_c   1.000
_cell.angle_alpha   90.00
_cell.angle_beta   90.00
_cell.angle_gamma   90.00
#
_symmetry.space_group_name_H-M   'P 1'
#
loop_
_entity.id
_entity.type
_entity.pdbx_description
1 polymer ?
#
loop_
_entity_poly.entity_id
_entity_poly.type
_entity_poly.pdbx_seq_one_letter_code
_entity_poly.pdbx_strand_id
1 'polypeptide(L)'
;SRTIGAEGLGLYQMIFPIHGIAFALCAGPIQTSLSRLTAASPEKGRAFLRVSLALSLSIALPLTSLIYTFADFLAARVLLAPECAPLLPALALSIPFCAIHACCCGYYYGLKKTAVPAFSQVVEQCIRIFSVLLIVHVCRTNRIPITVLLAVWGLLIGEAASAVFCLLVYGCSKPAATLQNTDTHISSYSRQTRKNTTHFQYSSRSTPPYTPDTSSTTPPSQKKSAHTPPLLLPLLTMALPLMANRLTLSFLQSLEAIFVPNQLLLSGLSRVESVSIYGVLTGMAPPFVLFPSAITNSLAVVLLPAVSEAQAQNQPDKIERTISMALRYSLYMGILCVGLFTRFGPALGETFYHNADAGRFIQILSWLCPFLYLSTTMGSILNGLGKTGTVFIHHTVSMLLTLSLVLFAIPRWGIFAYLAALLISELVLAFLHIHALACEVPIRLPVSQGIVKPAFCLLVSIGMLEVIPNASYLPHLFPPVLIQSGILCLMYIGGLLLLHTGTVKQ
;
A
#
# COMPACT_ATOMS: atom_id res chain seq x y z
N SER A 1 -5.85 -18.21 -11.01
CA SER A 1 -6.96 -17.94 -11.93
C SER A 1 -7.18 -19.06 -12.95
N ARG A 2 -6.15 -19.50 -13.71
CA ARG A 2 -6.30 -20.57 -14.73
C ARG A 2 -6.77 -21.91 -14.16
N THR A 3 -6.54 -22.18 -12.88
CA THR A 3 -6.83 -23.48 -12.24
C THR A 3 -8.18 -23.51 -11.57
N ILE A 4 -8.61 -22.40 -10.95
CA ILE A 4 -9.86 -22.29 -10.17
C ILE A 4 -10.97 -21.56 -10.93
N GLY A 5 -10.67 -21.02 -12.12
CA GLY A 5 -11.63 -20.28 -12.94
C GLY A 5 -11.99 -18.88 -12.38
N ALA A 6 -12.89 -18.21 -13.10
CA ALA A 6 -13.35 -16.86 -12.75
C ALA A 6 -14.25 -16.88 -11.51
N GLU A 7 -15.19 -17.85 -11.44
CA GLU A 7 -16.08 -18.04 -10.30
C GLU A 7 -15.30 -18.30 -9.01
N GLY A 8 -14.36 -19.26 -9.06
CA GLY A 8 -13.53 -19.56 -7.91
C GLY A 8 -12.68 -18.37 -7.43
N LEU A 9 -12.22 -17.52 -8.36
CA LEU A 9 -11.53 -16.30 -8.01
C LEU A 9 -12.47 -15.28 -7.37
N GLY A 10 -13.73 -15.21 -7.82
CA GLY A 10 -14.77 -14.39 -7.21
C GLY A 10 -15.05 -14.79 -5.76
N LEU A 11 -15.25 -16.09 -5.49
CA LEU A 11 -15.43 -16.61 -4.15
C LEU A 11 -14.22 -16.32 -3.26
N TYR A 12 -13.00 -16.46 -3.79
CA TYR A 12 -11.77 -16.09 -3.08
C TYR A 12 -11.74 -14.61 -2.71
N GLN A 13 -12.18 -13.72 -3.58
CA GLN A 13 -12.22 -12.29 -3.30
C GLN A 13 -13.31 -11.93 -2.28
N MET A 14 -14.43 -12.65 -2.24
CA MET A 14 -15.53 -12.39 -1.33
C MET A 14 -15.21 -12.68 0.14
N ILE A 15 -14.14 -13.43 0.47
CA ILE A 15 -13.72 -13.65 1.87
C ILE A 15 -12.83 -12.54 2.43
N PHE A 16 -12.23 -11.70 1.57
CA PHE A 16 -11.31 -10.63 2.01
C PHE A 16 -11.96 -9.54 2.87
N PRO A 17 -13.25 -9.21 2.77
CA PRO A 17 -13.94 -8.35 3.73
C PRO A 17 -13.69 -8.74 5.19
N ILE A 18 -13.85 -10.02 5.52
CA ILE A 18 -13.63 -10.54 6.88
C ILE A 18 -12.16 -10.42 7.27
N HIS A 19 -11.25 -10.78 6.36
CA HIS A 19 -9.80 -10.63 6.59
C HIS A 19 -9.40 -9.16 6.79
N GLY A 20 -9.96 -8.23 6.00
CA GLY A 20 -9.69 -6.79 6.08
C GLY A 20 -10.13 -6.19 7.42
N ILE A 21 -11.29 -6.56 7.92
CA ILE A 21 -11.78 -6.15 9.25
C ILE A 21 -10.87 -6.74 10.35
N ALA A 22 -10.52 -8.03 10.25
CA ALA A 22 -9.61 -8.67 11.19
C ALA A 22 -8.24 -7.97 11.21
N PHE A 23 -7.66 -7.67 10.05
CA PHE A 23 -6.41 -6.93 9.93
C PHE A 23 -6.50 -5.52 10.54
N ALA A 24 -7.62 -4.82 10.34
CA ALA A 24 -7.86 -3.50 10.91
C ALA A 24 -7.93 -3.53 12.45
N LEU A 25 -8.41 -4.62 13.03
CA LEU A 25 -8.53 -4.78 14.48
C LEU A 25 -7.22 -5.22 15.15
N CYS A 26 -6.52 -6.21 14.60
CA CYS A 26 -5.42 -6.87 15.31
C CYS A 26 -4.03 -6.66 14.71
N ALA A 27 -3.89 -6.07 13.52
CA ALA A 27 -2.60 -6.02 12.84
C ALA A 27 -2.16 -4.59 12.45
N GLY A 28 -2.73 -3.99 11.42
CA GLY A 28 -2.23 -2.76 10.78
C GLY A 28 -2.03 -1.56 11.71
N PRO A 29 -3.00 -1.15 12.52
CA PRO A 29 -2.87 -0.03 13.45
C PRO A 29 -1.84 -0.28 14.55
N ILE A 30 -1.77 -1.50 15.08
CA ILE A 30 -0.79 -1.92 16.09
C ILE A 30 0.62 -1.86 15.50
N GLN A 31 0.81 -2.37 14.28
CA GLN A 31 2.05 -2.27 13.51
C GLN A 31 2.54 -0.83 13.39
N THR A 32 1.65 0.08 12.99
CA THR A 32 1.98 1.51 12.78
C THR A 32 2.35 2.19 14.10
N SER A 33 1.59 1.92 15.16
CA SER A 33 1.86 2.48 16.49
C SER A 33 3.17 1.95 17.07
N LEU A 34 3.42 0.65 16.96
CA LEU A 34 4.67 0.02 17.37
C LEU A 34 5.87 0.61 16.62
N SER A 35 5.74 0.83 15.31
CA SER A 35 6.79 1.44 14.51
C SER A 35 7.15 2.84 15.01
N ARG A 36 6.16 3.69 15.30
CA ARG A 36 6.37 5.05 15.82
C ARG A 36 7.00 5.04 17.21
N LEU A 37 6.50 4.20 18.12
CA LEU A 37 7.03 4.09 19.50
C LEU A 37 8.46 3.55 19.53
N THR A 38 8.75 2.55 18.66
CA THR A 38 10.10 2.00 18.52
C THR A 38 11.07 3.03 17.92
N ALA A 39 10.61 3.83 16.95
CA ALA A 39 11.44 4.91 16.40
C ALA A 39 11.74 6.00 17.43
N ALA A 40 10.77 6.32 18.30
CA ALA A 40 10.94 7.31 19.37
C ALA A 40 11.84 6.82 20.52
N SER A 41 11.83 5.51 20.82
CA SER A 41 12.61 4.90 21.93
C SER A 41 13.13 3.52 21.53
N PRO A 42 14.21 3.46 20.71
CA PRO A 42 14.75 2.19 20.19
C PRO A 42 15.20 1.22 21.28
N GLU A 43 15.68 1.74 22.42
CA GLU A 43 16.10 0.96 23.58
C GLU A 43 14.95 0.16 24.22
N LYS A 44 13.72 0.68 24.14
CA LYS A 44 12.49 0.01 24.62
C LYS A 44 11.78 -0.80 23.53
N GLY A 45 12.29 -0.79 22.31
CA GLY A 45 11.65 -1.40 21.14
C GLY A 45 11.27 -2.87 21.34
N ARG A 46 12.14 -3.69 21.99
CA ARG A 46 11.83 -5.09 22.30
C ARG A 46 10.71 -5.24 23.35
N ALA A 47 10.61 -4.32 24.28
CA ALA A 47 9.52 -4.32 25.27
C ALA A 47 8.20 -3.92 24.60
N PHE A 48 8.21 -2.90 23.74
CA PHE A 48 7.05 -2.54 22.94
C PHE A 48 6.59 -3.67 22.02
N LEU A 49 7.52 -4.38 21.38
CA LEU A 49 7.18 -5.54 20.54
C LEU A 49 6.44 -6.63 21.35
N ARG A 50 6.94 -6.98 22.53
CA ARG A 50 6.29 -8.00 23.38
C ARG A 50 4.87 -7.58 23.79
N VAL A 51 4.69 -6.31 24.19
CA VAL A 51 3.36 -5.78 24.56
C VAL A 51 2.44 -5.74 23.34
N SER A 52 2.94 -5.35 22.17
CA SER A 52 2.18 -5.31 20.92
C SER A 52 1.79 -6.72 20.46
N LEU A 53 2.67 -7.70 20.57
CA LEU A 53 2.35 -9.11 20.26
C LEU A 53 1.27 -9.64 21.21
N ALA A 54 1.39 -9.38 22.51
CA ALA A 54 0.38 -9.80 23.50
C ALA A 54 -0.99 -9.18 23.19
N LEU A 55 -1.02 -7.85 22.92
CA LEU A 55 -2.25 -7.15 22.57
C LEU A 55 -2.83 -7.66 21.25
N SER A 56 -2.01 -7.80 20.23
CA SER A 56 -2.44 -8.25 18.90
C SER A 56 -3.01 -9.68 18.95
N LEU A 57 -2.32 -10.59 19.62
CA LEU A 57 -2.78 -11.98 19.78
C LEU A 57 -4.00 -12.10 20.70
N SER A 58 -4.13 -11.26 21.73
CA SER A 58 -5.33 -11.24 22.58
C SER A 58 -6.60 -10.85 21.83
N ILE A 59 -6.46 -10.12 20.71
CA ILE A 59 -7.57 -9.80 19.80
C ILE A 59 -7.69 -10.87 18.69
N ALA A 60 -6.57 -11.29 18.12
CA ALA A 60 -6.54 -12.21 16.97
C ALA A 60 -7.08 -13.61 17.32
N LEU A 61 -6.73 -14.18 18.48
CA LEU A 61 -7.15 -15.52 18.84
C LEU A 61 -8.67 -15.66 19.10
N PRO A 62 -9.32 -14.77 19.89
CA PRO A 62 -10.78 -14.78 20.00
C PRO A 62 -11.49 -14.55 18.68
N LEU A 63 -10.94 -13.63 17.84
CA LEU A 63 -11.50 -13.34 16.52
C LEU A 63 -11.41 -14.55 15.59
N THR A 64 -10.28 -15.25 15.60
CA THR A 64 -10.09 -16.52 14.87
C THR A 64 -11.11 -17.56 15.33
N SER A 65 -11.28 -17.75 16.64
CA SER A 65 -12.26 -18.67 17.20
C SER A 65 -13.69 -18.30 16.79
N LEU A 66 -14.03 -17.00 16.84
CA LEU A 66 -15.33 -16.49 16.41
C LEU A 66 -15.60 -16.81 14.93
N ILE A 67 -14.66 -16.45 14.04
CA ILE A 67 -14.83 -16.68 12.59
C ILE A 67 -14.90 -18.17 12.29
N TYR A 68 -14.06 -18.98 12.96
CA TYR A 68 -14.06 -20.44 12.79
C TYR A 68 -15.41 -21.07 13.20
N THR A 69 -15.93 -20.70 14.38
CA THR A 69 -17.16 -21.28 14.94
C THR A 69 -18.40 -20.81 14.19
N PHE A 70 -18.43 -19.54 13.76
CA PHE A 70 -19.58 -18.93 13.09
C PHE A 70 -19.40 -18.83 11.57
N ALA A 71 -18.55 -19.68 10.97
CA ALA A 71 -18.25 -19.63 9.54
C ALA A 71 -19.50 -19.70 8.66
N ASP A 72 -20.42 -20.62 8.93
CA ASP A 72 -21.68 -20.78 8.17
C ASP A 72 -22.59 -19.55 8.30
N PHE A 73 -22.72 -19.00 9.50
CA PHE A 73 -23.49 -17.78 9.74
C PHE A 73 -22.89 -16.58 9.01
N LEU A 74 -21.56 -16.41 9.11
CA LEU A 74 -20.85 -15.30 8.44
C LEU A 74 -20.96 -15.40 6.91
N ALA A 75 -20.80 -16.59 6.35
CA ALA A 75 -20.97 -16.83 4.92
C ALA A 75 -22.40 -16.54 4.45
N ALA A 76 -23.41 -17.08 5.15
CA ALA A 76 -24.79 -16.98 4.72
C ALA A 76 -25.43 -15.60 4.98
N ARG A 77 -25.13 -14.98 6.13
CA ARG A 77 -25.83 -13.76 6.59
C ARG A 77 -25.03 -12.49 6.43
N VAL A 78 -23.69 -12.56 6.52
CA VAL A 78 -22.81 -11.37 6.40
C VAL A 78 -22.29 -11.23 4.97
N LEU A 79 -21.67 -12.28 4.43
CA LEU A 79 -21.15 -12.27 3.07
C LEU A 79 -22.23 -12.44 2.01
N LEU A 80 -23.42 -12.93 2.38
CA LEU A 80 -24.52 -13.31 1.47
C LEU A 80 -24.05 -14.30 0.39
N ALA A 81 -23.08 -15.15 0.75
CA ALA A 81 -22.43 -16.14 -0.10
C ALA A 81 -22.18 -17.43 0.69
N PRO A 82 -23.16 -18.32 0.83
CA PRO A 82 -23.01 -19.58 1.56
C PRO A 82 -21.85 -20.45 1.04
N GLU A 83 -21.52 -20.32 -0.23
CA GLU A 83 -20.41 -21.03 -0.89
C GLU A 83 -19.04 -20.70 -0.30
N CYS A 84 -18.92 -19.57 0.40
CA CYS A 84 -17.70 -19.15 1.10
C CYS A 84 -17.50 -19.84 2.46
N ALA A 85 -18.51 -20.53 3.01
CA ALA A 85 -18.43 -21.13 4.34
C ALA A 85 -17.21 -22.05 4.53
N PRO A 86 -16.87 -22.99 3.62
CA PRO A 86 -15.71 -23.85 3.79
C PRO A 86 -14.36 -23.13 3.69
N LEU A 87 -14.35 -21.88 3.21
CA LEU A 87 -13.11 -21.08 3.04
C LEU A 87 -12.76 -20.33 4.33
N LEU A 88 -13.75 -19.94 5.13
CA LEU A 88 -13.59 -19.09 6.31
C LEU A 88 -12.74 -19.73 7.43
N PRO A 89 -12.83 -21.04 7.74
CA PRO A 89 -11.98 -21.66 8.74
C PRO A 89 -10.49 -21.56 8.43
N ALA A 90 -10.10 -21.80 7.17
CA ALA A 90 -8.71 -21.66 6.74
C ALA A 90 -8.24 -20.20 6.76
N LEU A 91 -9.12 -19.25 6.36
CA LEU A 91 -8.86 -17.83 6.48
C LEU A 91 -8.68 -17.40 7.95
N ALA A 92 -9.54 -17.87 8.85
CA ALA A 92 -9.46 -17.55 10.28
C ALA A 92 -8.10 -17.95 10.88
N LEU A 93 -7.61 -19.14 10.54
CA LEU A 93 -6.30 -19.62 11.00
C LEU A 93 -5.12 -18.76 10.52
N SER A 94 -5.25 -17.98 9.43
CA SER A 94 -4.20 -17.07 8.96
C SER A 94 -4.06 -15.81 9.82
N ILE A 95 -5.12 -15.39 10.53
CA ILE A 95 -5.17 -14.12 11.27
C ILE A 95 -4.09 -14.01 12.36
N PRO A 96 -3.85 -15.01 13.23
CA PRO A 96 -2.78 -14.93 14.23
C PRO A 96 -1.39 -14.79 13.62
N PHE A 97 -1.12 -15.46 12.50
CA PHE A 97 0.15 -15.35 11.81
C PHE A 97 0.35 -13.98 11.17
N CYS A 98 -0.71 -13.45 10.54
CA CYS A 98 -0.73 -12.07 10.03
C CYS A 98 -0.47 -11.06 11.15
N ALA A 99 -1.06 -11.24 12.33
CA ALA A 99 -0.86 -10.39 13.51
C ALA A 99 0.59 -10.41 14.01
N ILE A 100 1.22 -11.59 14.08
CA ILE A 100 2.64 -11.75 14.44
C ILE A 100 3.53 -11.08 13.40
N HIS A 101 3.31 -11.36 12.12
CA HIS A 101 4.06 -10.78 11.00
C HIS A 101 4.00 -9.26 11.04
N ALA A 102 2.80 -8.67 11.16
CA ALA A 102 2.61 -7.24 11.24
C ALA A 102 3.36 -6.59 12.42
N CYS A 103 3.29 -7.18 13.63
CA CYS A 103 4.03 -6.68 14.79
C CYS A 103 5.54 -6.71 14.56
N CYS A 104 6.09 -7.81 14.04
CA CYS A 104 7.50 -7.91 13.74
C CYS A 104 7.93 -6.87 12.70
N CYS A 105 7.17 -6.69 11.62
CA CYS A 105 7.43 -5.66 10.62
C CYS A 105 7.39 -4.26 11.23
N GLY A 106 6.41 -3.96 12.10
CA GLY A 106 6.33 -2.68 12.82
C GLY A 106 7.58 -2.38 13.65
N TYR A 107 8.09 -3.36 14.36
CA TYR A 107 9.33 -3.24 15.12
C TYR A 107 10.54 -2.90 14.23
N TYR A 108 10.72 -3.62 13.11
CA TYR A 108 11.83 -3.38 12.21
C TYR A 108 11.71 -2.06 11.44
N TYR A 109 10.49 -1.64 11.07
CA TYR A 109 10.25 -0.30 10.51
C TYR A 109 10.66 0.79 11.50
N GLY A 110 10.33 0.63 12.79
CA GLY A 110 10.74 1.57 13.84
C GLY A 110 12.25 1.66 14.02
N LEU A 111 12.96 0.56 13.83
CA LEU A 111 14.43 0.50 13.83
C LEU A 111 15.07 0.99 12.51
N LYS A 112 14.29 1.42 11.54
CA LYS A 112 14.73 1.79 10.17
C LYS A 112 15.41 0.64 9.41
N LYS A 113 15.19 -0.61 9.81
CA LYS A 113 15.70 -1.83 9.18
C LYS A 113 14.67 -2.38 8.19
N THR A 114 14.38 -1.64 7.12
CA THR A 114 13.33 -1.93 6.14
C THR A 114 13.59 -3.19 5.31
N ALA A 115 14.83 -3.66 5.27
CA ALA A 115 15.17 -4.89 4.56
C ALA A 115 14.44 -6.13 5.13
N VAL A 116 14.27 -6.24 6.46
CA VAL A 116 13.61 -7.40 7.06
C VAL A 116 12.14 -7.51 6.65
N PRO A 117 11.29 -6.46 6.77
CA PRO A 117 9.93 -6.47 6.22
C PRO A 117 9.89 -6.75 4.71
N ALA A 118 10.80 -6.17 3.93
CA ALA A 118 10.83 -6.40 2.48
C ALA A 118 11.13 -7.88 2.16
N PHE A 119 12.14 -8.48 2.79
CA PHE A 119 12.44 -9.90 2.60
C PHE A 119 11.32 -10.79 3.11
N SER A 120 10.65 -10.46 4.23
CA SER A 120 9.53 -11.26 4.74
C SER A 120 8.36 -11.31 3.74
N GLN A 121 8.08 -10.21 3.04
CA GLN A 121 7.06 -10.18 1.98
C GLN A 121 7.47 -11.04 0.77
N VAL A 122 8.74 -11.01 0.39
CA VAL A 122 9.23 -11.88 -0.70
C VAL A 122 9.11 -13.35 -0.30
N VAL A 123 9.51 -13.72 0.92
CA VAL A 123 9.37 -15.08 1.46
C VAL A 123 7.90 -15.52 1.46
N GLU A 124 7.00 -14.64 1.93
CA GLU A 124 5.55 -14.88 1.93
C GLU A 124 5.04 -15.21 0.52
N GLN A 125 5.34 -14.35 -0.47
CA GLN A 125 4.84 -14.54 -1.82
C GLN A 125 5.46 -15.78 -2.50
N CYS A 126 6.75 -16.01 -2.35
CA CYS A 126 7.43 -17.19 -2.91
C CYS A 126 6.86 -18.49 -2.33
N ILE A 127 6.68 -18.56 -1.00
CA ILE A 127 6.14 -19.75 -0.35
C ILE A 127 4.65 -19.93 -0.68
N ARG A 128 3.88 -18.84 -0.75
CA ARG A 128 2.47 -18.89 -1.19
C ARG A 128 2.35 -19.46 -2.60
N ILE A 129 3.13 -18.96 -3.55
CA ILE A 129 3.12 -19.46 -4.93
C ILE A 129 3.55 -20.92 -4.99
N PHE A 130 4.68 -21.25 -4.35
CA PHE A 130 5.21 -22.61 -4.34
C PHE A 130 4.24 -23.60 -3.72
N SER A 131 3.62 -23.27 -2.57
CA SER A 131 2.66 -24.13 -1.89
C SER A 131 1.42 -24.39 -2.74
N VAL A 132 0.87 -23.35 -3.39
CA VAL A 132 -0.28 -23.51 -4.30
C VAL A 132 0.09 -24.40 -5.49
N LEU A 133 1.25 -24.19 -6.11
CA LEU A 133 1.70 -25.02 -7.24
C LEU A 133 1.90 -26.47 -6.81
N LEU A 134 2.51 -26.69 -5.64
CA LEU A 134 2.74 -28.03 -5.08
C LEU A 134 1.39 -28.74 -4.80
N ILE A 135 0.46 -28.05 -4.12
CA ILE A 135 -0.86 -28.61 -3.82
C ILE A 135 -1.63 -28.94 -5.11
N VAL A 136 -1.62 -28.04 -6.10
CA VAL A 136 -2.24 -28.28 -7.41
C VAL A 136 -1.59 -29.50 -8.11
N HIS A 137 -0.27 -29.65 -8.05
CA HIS A 137 0.42 -30.81 -8.61
C HIS A 137 -0.02 -32.10 -7.93
N VAL A 138 -0.03 -32.13 -6.60
CA VAL A 138 -0.48 -33.29 -5.80
C VAL A 138 -1.95 -33.63 -6.08
N CYS A 139 -2.84 -32.64 -6.15
CA CYS A 139 -4.26 -32.85 -6.48
C CYS A 139 -4.44 -33.46 -7.87
N ARG A 140 -3.68 -32.95 -8.87
CA ARG A 140 -3.74 -33.51 -10.24
C ARG A 140 -3.26 -34.96 -10.30
N THR A 141 -2.16 -35.27 -9.61
CA THR A 141 -1.58 -36.61 -9.56
C THR A 141 -2.54 -37.61 -8.88
N ASN A 142 -3.23 -37.18 -7.83
CA ASN A 142 -4.16 -38.03 -7.07
C ASN A 142 -5.61 -37.91 -7.56
N ARG A 143 -5.88 -37.21 -8.66
CA ARG A 143 -7.23 -36.97 -9.23
C ARG A 143 -8.20 -36.33 -8.25
N ILE A 144 -7.70 -35.52 -7.30
CA ILE A 144 -8.50 -34.75 -6.34
C ILE A 144 -9.03 -33.50 -7.05
N PRO A 145 -10.30 -33.12 -6.89
CA PRO A 145 -10.85 -31.92 -7.49
C PRO A 145 -10.14 -30.67 -6.94
N ILE A 146 -9.74 -29.78 -7.82
CA ILE A 146 -9.10 -28.52 -7.47
C ILE A 146 -10.20 -27.52 -7.07
N THR A 147 -10.22 -27.11 -5.82
CA THR A 147 -11.19 -26.19 -5.24
C THR A 147 -10.54 -24.85 -4.86
N VAL A 148 -11.34 -23.83 -4.65
CA VAL A 148 -10.90 -22.50 -4.18
C VAL A 148 -10.18 -22.56 -2.83
N LEU A 149 -10.53 -23.55 -2.00
CA LEU A 149 -9.92 -23.79 -0.69
C LEU A 149 -8.39 -23.92 -0.76
N LEU A 150 -7.84 -24.42 -1.87
CA LEU A 150 -6.39 -24.53 -2.07
C LEU A 150 -5.70 -23.16 -2.11
N ALA A 151 -6.37 -22.14 -2.67
CA ALA A 151 -5.83 -20.77 -2.68
C ALA A 151 -5.80 -20.17 -1.26
N VAL A 152 -6.80 -20.47 -0.43
CA VAL A 152 -6.85 -20.03 0.97
C VAL A 152 -5.80 -20.72 1.83
N TRP A 153 -5.56 -22.04 1.61
CA TRP A 153 -4.41 -22.74 2.22
C TRP A 153 -3.07 -22.14 1.82
N GLY A 154 -2.92 -21.74 0.55
CA GLY A 154 -1.73 -21.01 0.10
C GLY A 154 -1.53 -19.68 0.83
N LEU A 155 -2.61 -18.94 1.09
CA LEU A 155 -2.58 -17.71 1.89
C LEU A 155 -2.10 -18.01 3.33
N LEU A 156 -2.71 -19.00 4.00
CA LEU A 156 -2.34 -19.41 5.36
C LEU A 156 -0.86 -19.82 5.46
N ILE A 157 -0.39 -20.64 4.54
CA ILE A 157 1.00 -21.12 4.52
C ILE A 157 1.98 -19.96 4.29
N GLY A 158 1.63 -19.02 3.41
CA GLY A 158 2.43 -17.81 3.16
C GLY A 158 2.54 -16.92 4.39
N GLU A 159 1.41 -16.62 5.05
CA GLU A 159 1.39 -15.83 6.30
C GLU A 159 2.16 -16.52 7.44
N ALA A 160 2.00 -17.83 7.59
CA ALA A 160 2.74 -18.60 8.59
C ALA A 160 4.26 -18.56 8.32
N ALA A 161 4.67 -18.72 7.08
CA ALA A 161 6.08 -18.67 6.70
C ALA A 161 6.72 -17.29 6.95
N SER A 162 6.01 -16.19 6.62
CA SER A 162 6.50 -14.83 6.88
C SER A 162 6.60 -14.54 8.38
N ALA A 163 5.62 -15.00 9.18
CA ALA A 163 5.66 -14.87 10.63
C ALA A 163 6.86 -15.64 11.23
N VAL A 164 7.06 -16.89 10.82
CA VAL A 164 8.20 -17.71 11.26
C VAL A 164 9.51 -17.06 10.85
N PHE A 165 9.65 -16.61 9.60
CA PHE A 165 10.84 -15.89 9.13
C PHE A 165 11.17 -14.68 10.02
N CYS A 166 10.19 -13.84 10.29
CA CYS A 166 10.36 -12.65 11.14
C CYS A 166 10.76 -13.02 12.58
N LEU A 167 10.17 -14.07 13.16
CA LEU A 167 10.51 -14.54 14.49
C LEU A 167 11.94 -15.11 14.55
N LEU A 168 12.38 -15.86 13.52
CA LEU A 168 13.74 -16.36 13.41
C LEU A 168 14.75 -15.22 13.34
N VAL A 169 14.50 -14.22 12.47
CA VAL A 169 15.36 -13.03 12.37
C VAL A 169 15.40 -12.27 13.69
N TYR A 170 14.26 -12.17 14.39
CA TYR A 170 14.21 -11.53 15.72
C TYR A 170 15.04 -12.30 16.76
N GLY A 171 14.95 -13.62 16.79
CA GLY A 171 15.76 -14.48 17.68
C GLY A 171 17.26 -14.36 17.44
N CYS A 172 17.67 -14.23 16.16
CA CYS A 172 19.08 -14.06 15.78
C CYS A 172 19.60 -12.62 15.98
N SER A 173 18.71 -11.63 16.16
CA SER A 173 19.10 -10.22 16.26
C SER A 173 19.63 -9.87 17.66
N LYS A 174 20.84 -9.28 17.75
CA LYS A 174 21.37 -8.74 19.01
C LYS A 174 20.51 -7.56 19.53
N PRO A 175 20.42 -7.33 20.86
CA PRO A 175 19.73 -6.16 21.41
C PRO A 175 20.31 -4.85 20.87
N ALA A 176 19.45 -3.87 20.58
CA ALA A 176 19.87 -2.56 20.03
C ALA A 176 20.83 -1.79 20.97
N ALA A 177 20.79 -2.05 22.26
CA ALA A 177 21.69 -1.44 23.25
C ALA A 177 23.18 -1.77 23.02
N THR A 178 23.50 -2.86 22.31
CA THR A 178 24.90 -3.24 22.03
C THR A 178 25.50 -2.45 20.86
N LEU A 179 24.67 -1.81 20.01
CA LEU A 179 25.14 -1.04 18.86
C LEU A 179 25.52 0.42 19.20
N GLN A 180 24.96 0.99 20.27
CA GLN A 180 25.33 2.36 20.70
C GLN A 180 26.75 2.44 21.29
N ASN A 181 27.28 1.34 21.85
CA ASN A 181 28.67 1.31 22.35
C ASN A 181 29.73 1.26 21.24
N THR A 182 29.34 0.90 20.00
CA THR A 182 30.29 0.89 18.87
C THR A 182 30.41 2.28 18.22
N ASP A 183 29.33 3.05 18.20
CA ASP A 183 29.33 4.41 17.62
C ASP A 183 29.99 5.44 18.56
N THR A 184 30.00 5.21 19.89
CA THR A 184 30.73 6.04 20.85
C THR A 184 32.24 5.92 20.69
N HIS A 185 32.75 4.76 20.24
CA HIS A 185 34.18 4.62 19.94
C HIS A 185 34.62 5.35 18.66
N ILE A 186 33.72 5.48 17.67
CA ILE A 186 34.03 6.21 16.41
C ILE A 186 33.93 7.71 16.66
N SER A 187 33.01 8.18 17.51
CA SER A 187 32.87 9.61 17.86
C SER A 187 34.02 10.11 18.74
N SER A 188 34.67 9.27 19.53
CA SER A 188 35.85 9.65 20.30
C SER A 188 37.10 9.84 19.40
N TYR A 189 37.20 9.09 18.31
CA TYR A 189 38.29 9.25 17.35
C TYR A 189 38.18 10.57 16.53
N SER A 190 36.95 11.00 16.21
CA SER A 190 36.74 12.25 15.47
C SER A 190 36.92 13.49 16.34
N ARG A 191 36.78 13.41 17.67
CA ARG A 191 37.05 14.53 18.60
C ARG A 191 38.52 14.78 18.84
N GLN A 192 39.36 13.79 18.67
CA GLN A 192 40.81 13.91 18.87
C GLN A 192 41.51 14.57 17.68
N THR A 193 40.94 14.44 16.47
CA THR A 193 41.46 15.09 15.25
C THR A 193 41.09 16.56 15.14
N ARG A 194 40.08 17.04 15.89
CA ARG A 194 39.61 18.42 15.84
C ARG A 194 40.31 19.36 16.81
N LYS A 195 41.24 18.86 17.65
CA LYS A 195 42.02 19.66 18.61
C LYS A 195 43.31 20.27 18.03
N ASN A 196 43.69 19.93 16.79
CA ASN A 196 44.96 20.35 16.20
C ASN A 196 44.88 21.33 15.05
N THR A 197 43.76 22.06 14.92
CA THR A 197 43.75 23.08 13.83
C THR A 197 43.08 24.37 14.33
N THR A 198 43.95 25.39 14.36
CA THR A 198 43.71 26.85 14.25
C THR A 198 43.33 27.63 15.49
N HIS A 199 44.38 28.21 16.04
CA HIS A 199 44.40 29.62 16.49
C HIS A 199 43.90 30.57 15.37
N PHE A 200 42.81 31.28 15.64
CA PHE A 200 42.62 32.63 15.10
C PHE A 200 41.85 33.47 16.14
N GLN A 201 42.55 34.55 16.59
CA GLN A 201 42.05 35.57 17.49
C GLN A 201 40.96 36.41 16.82
N TYR A 202 39.90 36.70 17.57
CA TYR A 202 39.24 38.00 17.45
C TYR A 202 38.91 38.54 18.83
N SER A 203 39.42 39.74 19.09
CA SER A 203 39.34 40.53 20.28
C SER A 203 37.98 41.20 20.46
N SER A 204 37.49 41.28 21.65
CA SER A 204 37.09 42.45 22.45
C SER A 204 35.66 42.35 23.04
N ARG A 205 35.53 42.37 24.30
CA ARG A 205 35.10 43.40 25.25
C ARG A 205 34.65 42.82 26.58
N SER A 206 35.21 43.42 27.59
CA SER A 206 35.11 43.32 29.00
C SER A 206 33.68 43.34 29.60
N THR A 207 33.40 42.46 30.60
CA THR A 207 32.59 42.71 31.79
C THR A 207 33.10 41.84 32.94
N PRO A 208 32.94 42.29 34.24
CA PRO A 208 33.82 41.96 35.34
C PRO A 208 33.53 40.63 36.05
N PRO A 209 34.45 40.20 36.97
CA PRO A 209 34.41 38.86 37.54
C PRO A 209 33.41 38.71 38.67
N TYR A 210 32.62 37.64 38.63
CA TYR A 210 31.80 37.21 39.75
C TYR A 210 32.55 36.13 40.53
N THR A 211 32.74 36.34 41.81
CA THR A 211 33.38 35.45 42.79
C THR A 211 32.45 34.28 43.11
N PRO A 212 32.94 33.05 43.22
CA PRO A 212 32.11 31.93 43.65
C PRO A 212 32.16 31.81 45.18
N ASP A 213 31.01 31.99 45.83
CA ASP A 213 30.81 31.57 47.22
C ASP A 213 30.69 30.04 47.29
N THR A 214 31.63 29.46 48.02
CA THR A 214 31.60 28.06 48.44
C THR A 214 30.64 27.90 49.63
N SER A 215 29.47 27.31 49.38
CA SER A 215 28.70 26.63 50.41
C SER A 215 28.16 25.32 49.88
N SER A 216 28.78 24.27 50.37
CA SER A 216 28.41 22.87 50.21
C SER A 216 27.04 22.58 50.83
N THR A 217 26.01 22.38 49.97
CA THR A 217 24.81 21.65 50.39
C THR A 217 24.50 20.61 49.31
N THR A 218 24.83 19.37 49.61
CA THR A 218 24.39 18.17 48.89
C THR A 218 22.85 18.17 48.78
N PRO A 219 22.28 18.16 47.58
CA PRO A 219 20.84 17.96 47.46
C PRO A 219 20.46 16.53 47.84
N PRO A 220 19.35 16.32 48.57
CA PRO A 220 18.92 15.00 48.96
C PRO A 220 18.59 14.19 47.69
N SER A 221 19.18 13.01 47.63
CA SER A 221 18.88 11.98 46.65
C SER A 221 17.37 11.66 46.71
N GLN A 222 16.55 12.38 45.95
CA GLN A 222 15.21 11.95 45.62
C GLN A 222 15.32 10.70 44.73
N LYS A 223 15.23 9.53 45.34
CA LYS A 223 14.76 8.33 44.71
C LYS A 223 13.32 8.60 44.24
N LYS A 224 13.16 9.26 43.10
CA LYS A 224 11.94 9.18 42.34
C LYS A 224 11.81 7.72 41.91
N SER A 225 10.95 6.98 42.61
CA SER A 225 10.36 5.77 42.05
C SER A 225 9.60 6.23 40.82
N ALA A 226 10.28 6.19 39.67
CA ALA A 226 9.67 6.37 38.38
C ALA A 226 8.73 5.18 38.20
N HIS A 227 7.45 5.34 38.55
CA HIS A 227 6.40 4.54 37.96
C HIS A 227 6.53 4.75 36.44
N THR A 228 7.25 3.87 35.80
CA THR A 228 7.26 3.79 34.32
C THR A 228 5.81 3.58 33.92
N PRO A 229 5.18 4.51 33.21
CA PRO A 229 3.78 4.31 32.76
C PRO A 229 3.73 2.97 32.02
N PRO A 230 2.68 2.16 32.23
CA PRO A 230 2.57 0.86 31.59
C PRO A 230 2.73 1.06 30.09
N LEU A 231 3.68 0.35 29.48
CA LEU A 231 4.03 0.46 28.04
C LEU A 231 2.80 0.27 27.12
N LEU A 232 1.75 -0.32 27.66
CA LEU A 232 0.47 -0.54 26.97
C LEU A 232 -0.28 0.79 26.72
N LEU A 233 -0.24 1.75 27.65
CA LEU A 233 -1.02 2.99 27.53
C LEU A 233 -0.57 3.86 26.31
N PRO A 234 0.71 4.14 26.09
CA PRO A 234 1.17 4.84 24.90
C PRO A 234 0.84 4.10 23.60
N LEU A 235 0.87 2.77 23.63
CA LEU A 235 0.49 1.95 22.46
C LEU A 235 -0.99 2.10 22.14
N LEU A 236 -1.87 1.98 23.14
CA LEU A 236 -3.33 2.09 22.95
C LEU A 236 -3.76 3.50 22.53
N THR A 237 -3.20 4.55 23.12
CA THR A 237 -3.55 5.94 22.75
C THR A 237 -3.21 6.26 21.30
N MET A 238 -2.19 5.63 20.73
CA MET A 238 -1.86 5.78 19.31
C MET A 238 -2.62 4.79 18.44
N ALA A 239 -2.80 3.55 18.89
CA ALA A 239 -3.43 2.50 18.09
C ALA A 239 -4.94 2.71 17.92
N LEU A 240 -5.68 3.11 18.97
CA LEU A 240 -7.14 3.24 18.93
C LEU A 240 -7.66 4.20 17.83
N PRO A 241 -7.14 5.44 17.68
CA PRO A 241 -7.57 6.31 16.59
C PRO A 241 -7.25 5.74 15.20
N LEU A 242 -6.09 5.10 15.06
CA LEU A 242 -5.70 4.44 13.81
C LEU A 242 -6.58 3.22 13.51
N MET A 243 -6.98 2.47 14.56
CA MET A 243 -7.92 1.35 14.44
C MET A 243 -9.30 1.84 13.98
N ALA A 244 -9.82 2.91 14.57
CA ALA A 244 -11.10 3.50 14.17
C ALA A 244 -11.10 3.90 12.69
N ASN A 245 -10.08 4.64 12.26
CA ASN A 245 -9.93 5.04 10.86
C ASN A 245 -9.84 3.83 9.91
N ARG A 246 -8.97 2.88 10.22
CA ARG A 246 -8.77 1.69 9.39
C ARG A 246 -10.00 0.81 9.35
N LEU A 247 -10.68 0.65 10.50
CA LEU A 247 -11.90 -0.13 10.61
C LEU A 247 -13.04 0.48 9.78
N THR A 248 -13.21 1.81 9.82
CA THR A 248 -14.20 2.51 9.00
C THR A 248 -13.98 2.25 7.51
N LEU A 249 -12.74 2.42 7.03
CA LEU A 249 -12.42 2.17 5.63
C LEU A 249 -12.58 0.68 5.26
N SER A 250 -12.10 -0.24 6.10
CA SER A 250 -12.26 -1.69 5.86
C SER A 250 -13.73 -2.12 5.88
N PHE A 251 -14.55 -1.49 6.71
CA PHE A 251 -15.99 -1.76 6.76
C PHE A 251 -16.68 -1.30 5.45
N LEU A 252 -16.38 -0.11 4.96
CA LEU A 252 -16.94 0.40 3.70
C LEU A 252 -16.49 -0.47 2.51
N GLN A 253 -15.21 -0.86 2.45
CA GLN A 253 -14.70 -1.80 1.44
C GLN A 253 -15.39 -3.15 1.52
N SER A 254 -15.69 -3.62 2.73
CA SER A 254 -16.40 -4.87 2.94
C SER A 254 -17.84 -4.81 2.43
N LEU A 255 -18.54 -3.71 2.67
CA LEU A 255 -19.89 -3.49 2.13
C LEU A 255 -19.86 -3.49 0.60
N GLU A 256 -18.89 -2.80 -0.01
CA GLU A 256 -18.72 -2.77 -1.46
C GLU A 256 -18.51 -4.19 -2.01
N ALA A 257 -17.57 -4.96 -1.44
CA ALA A 257 -17.27 -6.32 -1.88
C ALA A 257 -18.45 -7.29 -1.74
N ILE A 258 -19.32 -7.08 -0.75
CA ILE A 258 -20.53 -7.88 -0.53
C ILE A 258 -21.64 -7.46 -1.49
N PHE A 259 -21.86 -6.14 -1.63
CA PHE A 259 -22.99 -5.66 -2.42
C PHE A 259 -22.78 -5.79 -3.92
N VAL A 260 -21.57 -5.64 -4.45
CA VAL A 260 -21.34 -5.70 -5.91
C VAL A 260 -21.87 -6.98 -6.53
N PRO A 261 -21.47 -8.21 -6.10
CA PRO A 261 -22.00 -9.42 -6.71
C PRO A 261 -23.50 -9.59 -6.46
N ASN A 262 -24.03 -9.14 -5.30
CA ASN A 262 -25.45 -9.24 -5.00
C ASN A 262 -26.31 -8.27 -5.82
N GLN A 263 -25.82 -7.06 -6.11
CA GLN A 263 -26.51 -6.10 -6.98
C GLN A 263 -26.48 -6.55 -8.46
N LEU A 264 -25.44 -7.29 -8.87
CA LEU A 264 -25.38 -7.91 -10.19
C LEU A 264 -26.46 -9.00 -10.38
N LEU A 265 -26.81 -9.72 -9.32
CA LEU A 265 -27.97 -10.63 -9.35
C LEU A 265 -29.27 -9.87 -9.66
N LEU A 266 -29.48 -8.70 -9.05
CA LEU A 266 -30.66 -7.88 -9.28
C LEU A 266 -30.72 -7.29 -10.70
N SER A 267 -29.57 -7.19 -11.39
CA SER A 267 -29.53 -6.79 -12.79
C SER A 267 -29.93 -7.90 -13.76
N GLY A 268 -30.28 -9.09 -13.28
CA GLY A 268 -30.76 -10.20 -14.09
C GLY A 268 -29.73 -11.29 -14.40
N LEU A 269 -28.51 -11.19 -13.83
CA LEU A 269 -27.48 -12.21 -14.00
C LEU A 269 -27.72 -13.40 -13.03
N SER A 270 -27.28 -14.58 -13.42
CA SER A 270 -27.25 -15.74 -12.51
C SER A 270 -26.20 -15.56 -11.41
N ARG A 271 -26.30 -16.35 -10.35
CA ARG A 271 -25.33 -16.33 -9.24
C ARG A 271 -23.90 -16.59 -9.72
N VAL A 272 -23.74 -17.62 -10.54
CA VAL A 272 -22.44 -18.03 -11.08
C VAL A 272 -21.84 -16.93 -11.97
N GLU A 273 -22.63 -16.30 -12.84
CA GLU A 273 -22.19 -15.20 -13.68
C GLU A 273 -21.80 -13.97 -12.85
N SER A 274 -22.60 -13.59 -11.86
CA SER A 274 -22.31 -12.44 -10.98
C SER A 274 -21.01 -12.61 -10.25
N VAL A 275 -20.77 -13.77 -9.65
CA VAL A 275 -19.53 -14.08 -8.93
C VAL A 275 -18.35 -14.19 -9.89
N SER A 276 -18.54 -14.77 -11.07
CA SER A 276 -17.49 -14.86 -12.11
C SER A 276 -17.06 -13.47 -12.61
N ILE A 277 -18.01 -12.61 -12.95
CA ILE A 277 -17.72 -11.23 -13.37
C ILE A 277 -17.00 -10.46 -12.27
N TYR A 278 -17.47 -10.59 -11.03
CA TYR A 278 -16.79 -9.99 -9.88
C TYR A 278 -15.36 -10.51 -9.71
N GLY A 279 -15.15 -11.81 -9.87
CA GLY A 279 -13.83 -12.44 -9.78
C GLY A 279 -12.88 -11.98 -10.88
N VAL A 280 -13.36 -11.86 -12.12
CA VAL A 280 -12.56 -11.32 -13.23
C VAL A 280 -12.17 -9.86 -12.95
N LEU A 281 -13.15 -9.05 -12.55
CA LEU A 281 -12.96 -7.63 -12.32
C LEU A 281 -12.03 -7.34 -11.13
N THR A 282 -12.16 -8.06 -10.03
CA THR A 282 -11.38 -7.80 -8.80
C THR A 282 -10.08 -8.60 -8.72
N GLY A 283 -10.01 -9.74 -9.40
CA GLY A 283 -8.87 -10.65 -9.30
C GLY A 283 -7.97 -10.74 -10.53
N MET A 284 -8.46 -10.36 -11.73
CA MET A 284 -7.67 -10.46 -12.97
C MET A 284 -7.25 -9.09 -13.52
N ALA A 285 -8.14 -8.10 -13.55
CA ALA A 285 -7.84 -6.80 -14.14
C ALA A 285 -6.98 -5.88 -13.24
N PRO A 286 -7.22 -5.75 -11.92
CA PRO A 286 -6.47 -4.84 -11.07
C PRO A 286 -4.95 -5.08 -11.02
N PRO A 287 -4.42 -6.32 -11.05
CA PRO A 287 -2.97 -6.53 -11.06
C PRO A 287 -2.24 -5.76 -12.16
N PHE A 288 -2.84 -5.61 -13.35
CA PHE A 288 -2.25 -4.82 -14.44
C PHE A 288 -2.32 -3.32 -14.17
N VAL A 289 -3.49 -2.83 -13.74
CA VAL A 289 -3.72 -1.41 -13.45
C VAL A 289 -2.89 -0.93 -12.26
N LEU A 290 -2.73 -1.80 -11.25
CA LEU A 290 -1.99 -1.49 -10.02
C LEU A 290 -0.47 -1.72 -10.16
N PHE A 291 0.01 -2.53 -11.10
CA PHE A 291 1.44 -2.80 -11.25
C PHE A 291 2.26 -1.51 -11.48
N PRO A 292 1.88 -0.58 -12.38
CA PRO A 292 2.61 0.67 -12.55
C PRO A 292 2.51 1.61 -11.33
N SER A 293 1.48 1.45 -10.48
CA SER A 293 1.34 2.24 -9.26
C SER A 293 2.47 2.02 -8.26
N ALA A 294 3.25 0.94 -8.38
CA ALA A 294 4.45 0.73 -7.58
C ALA A 294 5.45 1.90 -7.71
N ILE A 295 5.54 2.51 -8.90
CA ILE A 295 6.40 3.69 -9.15
C ILE A 295 5.84 4.92 -8.42
N THR A 296 4.53 5.18 -8.56
CA THR A 296 3.89 6.33 -7.90
C THR A 296 3.81 6.16 -6.39
N ASN A 297 3.66 4.93 -5.87
CA ASN A 297 3.74 4.63 -4.45
C ASN A 297 5.15 4.88 -3.90
N SER A 298 6.20 4.51 -4.64
CA SER A 298 7.58 4.81 -4.26
C SER A 298 7.83 6.33 -4.21
N LEU A 299 7.30 7.06 -5.18
CA LEU A 299 7.32 8.52 -5.18
C LEU A 299 6.57 9.08 -3.95
N ALA A 300 5.38 8.60 -3.67
CA ALA A 300 4.56 9.01 -2.52
C ALA A 300 5.29 8.84 -1.17
N VAL A 301 6.02 7.74 -1.00
CA VAL A 301 6.84 7.48 0.21
C VAL A 301 7.95 8.52 0.38
N VAL A 302 8.58 8.97 -0.71
CA VAL A 302 9.64 10.00 -0.67
C VAL A 302 9.05 11.40 -0.49
N LEU A 303 7.89 11.68 -1.07
CA LEU A 303 7.23 13.00 -0.98
C LEU A 303 6.82 13.35 0.46
N LEU A 304 6.33 12.38 1.22
CA LEU A 304 5.84 12.61 2.58
C LEU A 304 6.89 13.28 3.50
N PRO A 305 8.10 12.72 3.70
CA PRO A 305 9.12 13.38 4.54
C PRO A 305 9.65 14.67 3.91
N ALA A 306 9.79 14.73 2.58
CA ALA A 306 10.28 15.93 1.90
C ALA A 306 9.38 17.14 2.09
N VAL A 307 8.06 16.94 2.06
CA VAL A 307 7.07 17.99 2.30
C VAL A 307 7.03 18.36 3.79
N SER A 308 7.08 17.37 4.69
CA SER A 308 7.11 17.62 6.14
C SER A 308 8.33 18.45 6.54
N GLU A 309 9.50 18.18 5.96
CA GLU A 309 10.72 18.95 6.19
C GLU A 309 10.59 20.37 5.65
N ALA A 310 10.09 20.54 4.42
CA ALA A 310 9.90 21.85 3.81
C ALA A 310 8.90 22.71 4.59
N GLN A 311 7.84 22.09 5.15
CA GLN A 311 6.88 22.76 6.03
C GLN A 311 7.53 23.21 7.35
N ALA A 312 8.31 22.33 8.00
CA ALA A 312 9.00 22.66 9.23
C ALA A 312 10.02 23.81 9.06
N GLN A 313 10.59 23.94 7.85
CA GLN A 313 11.53 25.02 7.47
C GLN A 313 10.83 26.26 6.92
N ASN A 314 9.49 26.32 6.89
CA ASN A 314 8.71 27.41 6.29
C ASN A 314 9.12 27.74 4.84
N GLN A 315 9.27 26.71 3.98
CA GLN A 315 9.67 26.83 2.57
C GLN A 315 8.48 26.56 1.62
N PRO A 316 7.51 27.47 1.46
CA PRO A 316 6.32 27.25 0.62
C PRO A 316 6.68 27.03 -0.86
N ASP A 317 7.71 27.70 -1.38
CA ASP A 317 8.16 27.51 -2.77
C ASP A 317 8.64 26.08 -3.05
N LYS A 318 9.28 25.45 -2.07
CA LYS A 318 9.73 24.05 -2.18
C LYS A 318 8.54 23.10 -2.19
N ILE A 319 7.50 23.40 -1.40
CA ILE A 319 6.24 22.63 -1.37
C ILE A 319 5.54 22.75 -2.72
N GLU A 320 5.38 23.97 -3.27
CA GLU A 320 4.77 24.21 -4.59
C GLU A 320 5.49 23.46 -5.71
N ARG A 321 6.84 23.52 -5.75
CA ARG A 321 7.63 22.78 -6.73
C ARG A 321 7.45 21.27 -6.59
N THR A 322 7.39 20.76 -5.35
CA THR A 322 7.19 19.35 -5.07
C THR A 322 5.81 18.88 -5.54
N ILE A 323 4.75 19.65 -5.27
CA ILE A 323 3.39 19.37 -5.74
C ILE A 323 3.34 19.36 -7.27
N SER A 324 3.91 20.41 -7.92
CA SER A 324 3.91 20.55 -9.38
C SER A 324 4.69 19.41 -10.07
N MET A 325 5.77 18.95 -9.46
CA MET A 325 6.55 17.80 -9.93
C MET A 325 5.73 16.51 -9.78
N ALA A 326 5.13 16.27 -8.61
CA ALA A 326 4.31 15.08 -8.35
C ALA A 326 3.11 15.00 -9.30
N LEU A 327 2.41 16.10 -9.55
CA LEU A 327 1.32 16.19 -10.51
C LEU A 327 1.78 15.77 -11.92
N ARG A 328 2.90 16.31 -12.40
CA ARG A 328 3.43 16.00 -13.74
C ARG A 328 3.78 14.52 -13.88
N TYR A 329 4.55 13.96 -12.94
CA TYR A 329 4.96 12.56 -13.01
C TYR A 329 3.78 11.59 -12.89
N SER A 330 2.80 11.89 -12.03
CA SER A 330 1.58 11.08 -11.91
C SER A 330 0.76 11.09 -13.20
N LEU A 331 0.65 12.26 -13.84
CA LEU A 331 -0.04 12.40 -15.15
C LEU A 331 0.72 11.68 -16.26
N TYR A 332 2.07 11.79 -16.32
CA TYR A 332 2.88 11.08 -17.32
C TYR A 332 2.66 9.57 -17.24
N MET A 333 2.74 9.01 -16.03
CA MET A 333 2.47 7.59 -15.81
C MET A 333 1.03 7.20 -16.11
N GLY A 334 0.07 8.03 -15.69
CA GLY A 334 -1.34 7.78 -15.93
C GLY A 334 -1.69 7.75 -17.41
N ILE A 335 -1.23 8.74 -18.18
CA ILE A 335 -1.46 8.84 -19.64
C ILE A 335 -0.79 7.67 -20.37
N LEU A 336 0.44 7.29 -20.00
CA LEU A 336 1.09 6.10 -20.54
C LEU A 336 0.25 4.85 -20.31
N CYS A 337 -0.24 4.64 -19.08
CA CYS A 337 -1.05 3.47 -18.73
C CYS A 337 -2.39 3.45 -19.46
N VAL A 338 -3.04 4.61 -19.65
CA VAL A 338 -4.25 4.70 -20.49
C VAL A 338 -3.95 4.19 -21.90
N GLY A 339 -2.91 4.69 -22.56
CA GLY A 339 -2.56 4.25 -23.92
C GLY A 339 -2.18 2.78 -23.98
N LEU A 340 -1.34 2.34 -23.04
CA LEU A 340 -0.86 0.96 -22.98
C LEU A 340 -2.01 -0.03 -22.83
N PHE A 341 -2.86 0.17 -21.81
CA PHE A 341 -3.92 -0.80 -21.51
C PHE A 341 -5.14 -0.64 -22.43
N THR A 342 -5.40 0.54 -22.96
CA THR A 342 -6.43 0.72 -24.00
C THR A 342 -6.04 -0.04 -25.27
N ARG A 343 -4.77 0.01 -25.68
CA ARG A 343 -4.28 -0.66 -26.90
C ARG A 343 -4.07 -2.16 -26.73
N PHE A 344 -3.50 -2.57 -25.59
CA PHE A 344 -3.08 -3.96 -25.37
C PHE A 344 -3.94 -4.73 -24.37
N GLY A 345 -4.91 -4.09 -23.69
CA GLY A 345 -5.76 -4.72 -22.69
C GLY A 345 -6.40 -6.03 -23.13
N PRO A 346 -7.08 -6.09 -24.31
CA PRO A 346 -7.67 -7.34 -24.82
C PRO A 346 -6.63 -8.44 -25.01
N ALA A 347 -5.48 -8.13 -25.62
CA ALA A 347 -4.40 -9.09 -25.84
C ALA A 347 -3.74 -9.56 -24.52
N LEU A 348 -3.62 -8.68 -23.53
CA LEU A 348 -3.12 -9.04 -22.19
C LEU A 348 -4.09 -10.00 -21.47
N GLY A 349 -5.39 -9.70 -21.48
CA GLY A 349 -6.41 -10.58 -20.89
C GLY A 349 -6.39 -11.99 -21.49
N GLU A 350 -6.30 -12.07 -22.84
CA GLU A 350 -6.22 -13.35 -23.52
C GLU A 350 -4.90 -14.09 -23.26
N THR A 351 -3.77 -13.39 -23.33
CA THR A 351 -2.45 -14.01 -23.15
C THR A 351 -2.25 -14.55 -21.73
N PHE A 352 -2.64 -13.78 -20.71
CA PHE A 352 -2.37 -14.16 -19.32
C PHE A 352 -3.47 -15.00 -18.68
N TYR A 353 -4.73 -14.74 -19.03
CA TYR A 353 -5.88 -15.36 -18.36
C TYR A 353 -6.75 -16.23 -19.27
N HIS A 354 -6.56 -16.17 -20.61
CA HIS A 354 -7.45 -16.77 -21.60
C HIS A 354 -8.92 -16.34 -21.38
N ASN A 355 -9.09 -15.04 -21.11
CA ASN A 355 -10.38 -14.48 -20.75
C ASN A 355 -10.55 -13.09 -21.40
N ALA A 356 -11.52 -13.00 -22.31
CA ALA A 356 -11.80 -11.78 -23.07
C ALA A 356 -12.36 -10.65 -22.16
N ASP A 357 -13.16 -10.99 -21.14
CA ASP A 357 -13.73 -10.01 -20.21
C ASP A 357 -12.64 -9.39 -19.33
N ALA A 358 -11.63 -10.17 -18.92
CA ALA A 358 -10.46 -9.63 -18.23
C ALA A 358 -9.77 -8.56 -19.08
N GLY A 359 -9.60 -8.83 -20.39
CA GLY A 359 -9.04 -7.87 -21.32
C GLY A 359 -9.86 -6.58 -21.46
N ARG A 360 -11.18 -6.72 -21.56
CA ARG A 360 -12.11 -5.56 -21.61
C ARG A 360 -12.06 -4.76 -20.33
N PHE A 361 -12.01 -5.39 -19.16
CA PHE A 361 -11.92 -4.70 -17.89
C PHE A 361 -10.58 -4.00 -17.71
N ILE A 362 -9.45 -4.61 -18.13
CA ILE A 362 -8.14 -3.93 -18.16
C ILE A 362 -8.23 -2.67 -19.02
N GLN A 363 -8.85 -2.76 -20.20
CA GLN A 363 -9.01 -1.64 -21.12
C GLN A 363 -9.83 -0.50 -20.51
N ILE A 364 -10.98 -0.80 -19.88
CA ILE A 364 -11.85 0.22 -19.28
C ILE A 364 -11.20 0.81 -18.02
N LEU A 365 -10.64 -0.03 -17.14
CA LEU A 365 -9.98 0.41 -15.92
C LEU A 365 -8.69 1.22 -16.17
N SER A 366 -8.13 1.16 -17.39
CA SER A 366 -6.98 2.01 -17.75
C SER A 366 -7.24 3.49 -17.51
N TRP A 367 -8.47 3.95 -17.73
CA TRP A 367 -8.88 5.34 -17.51
C TRP A 367 -8.89 5.75 -16.03
N LEU A 368 -8.84 4.77 -15.11
CA LEU A 368 -8.68 5.00 -13.68
C LEU A 368 -7.24 5.42 -13.32
N CYS A 369 -6.24 4.97 -14.09
CA CYS A 369 -4.81 5.13 -13.75
C CYS A 369 -4.38 6.58 -13.45
N PRO A 370 -4.72 7.60 -14.26
CA PRO A 370 -4.32 8.96 -13.98
C PRO A 370 -4.83 9.47 -12.63
N PHE A 371 -6.09 9.18 -12.31
CA PHE A 371 -6.73 9.62 -11.08
C PHE A 371 -6.20 8.86 -9.86
N LEU A 372 -6.01 7.56 -9.98
CA LEU A 372 -5.41 6.70 -8.94
C LEU A 372 -3.98 7.15 -8.59
N TYR A 373 -3.17 7.50 -9.57
CA TYR A 373 -1.80 7.93 -9.33
C TYR A 373 -1.75 9.35 -8.77
N LEU A 374 -2.68 10.21 -9.18
CA LEU A 374 -2.84 11.54 -8.60
C LEU A 374 -3.32 11.46 -7.16
N SER A 375 -4.38 10.69 -6.87
CA SER A 375 -4.92 10.57 -5.50
C SER A 375 -3.88 10.05 -4.52
N THR A 376 -3.08 9.04 -4.93
CA THR A 376 -2.01 8.45 -4.12
C THR A 376 -0.92 9.48 -3.79
N THR A 377 -0.41 10.21 -4.78
CA THR A 377 0.68 11.17 -4.58
C THR A 377 0.22 12.42 -3.85
N MET A 378 -0.95 12.97 -4.20
CA MET A 378 -1.51 14.15 -3.53
C MET A 378 -1.93 13.83 -2.09
N GLY A 379 -2.50 12.66 -1.85
CA GLY A 379 -2.81 12.18 -0.50
C GLY A 379 -1.56 12.03 0.36
N SER A 380 -0.44 11.57 -0.20
CA SER A 380 0.84 11.51 0.51
C SER A 380 1.37 12.88 0.89
N ILE A 381 1.26 13.88 -0.01
CA ILE A 381 1.65 15.26 0.26
C ILE A 381 0.77 15.86 1.38
N LEU A 382 -0.56 15.66 1.34
CA LEU A 382 -1.47 16.08 2.42
C LEU A 382 -1.09 15.45 3.76
N ASN A 383 -0.74 14.16 3.76
CA ASN A 383 -0.25 13.49 4.96
C ASN A 383 1.07 14.10 5.47
N GLY A 384 1.97 14.49 4.55
CA GLY A 384 3.22 15.19 4.85
C GLY A 384 3.00 16.57 5.47
N LEU A 385 1.93 17.28 5.06
CA LEU A 385 1.46 18.54 5.66
C LEU A 385 0.68 18.35 6.98
N GLY A 386 0.60 17.11 7.51
CA GLY A 386 -0.13 16.81 8.73
C GLY A 386 -1.66 16.76 8.59
N LYS A 387 -2.20 16.85 7.36
CA LYS A 387 -3.64 16.85 7.06
C LYS A 387 -4.22 15.43 6.93
N THR A 388 -3.80 14.51 7.79
CA THR A 388 -4.23 13.10 7.74
C THR A 388 -5.75 12.92 7.92
N GLY A 389 -6.37 13.77 8.75
CA GLY A 389 -7.83 13.78 8.93
C GLY A 389 -8.58 14.16 7.65
N THR A 390 -8.06 15.13 6.90
CA THR A 390 -8.61 15.53 5.59
C THR A 390 -8.54 14.37 4.58
N VAL A 391 -7.40 13.69 4.52
CA VAL A 391 -7.21 12.50 3.66
C VAL A 391 -8.22 11.40 4.02
N PHE A 392 -8.43 11.14 5.32
CA PHE A 392 -9.42 10.17 5.79
C PHE A 392 -10.85 10.54 5.35
N ILE A 393 -11.24 11.81 5.52
CA ILE A 393 -12.57 12.29 5.10
C ILE A 393 -12.75 12.12 3.58
N HIS A 394 -11.76 12.50 2.79
CA HIS A 394 -11.82 12.37 1.33
C HIS A 394 -11.98 10.91 0.89
N HIS A 395 -11.21 9.98 1.47
CA HIS A 395 -11.38 8.55 1.22
C HIS A 395 -12.77 8.05 1.63
N THR A 396 -13.28 8.48 2.79
CA THR A 396 -14.61 8.09 3.25
C THR A 396 -15.70 8.59 2.30
N VAL A 397 -15.60 9.84 1.83
CA VAL A 397 -16.55 10.42 0.86
C VAL A 397 -16.50 9.65 -0.46
N SER A 398 -15.30 9.36 -0.98
CA SER A 398 -15.12 8.57 -2.21
C SER A 398 -15.74 7.18 -2.09
N MET A 399 -15.51 6.48 -0.97
CA MET A 399 -16.08 5.14 -0.74
C MET A 399 -17.59 5.16 -0.57
N LEU A 400 -18.14 6.15 0.11
CA LEU A 400 -19.60 6.33 0.22
C LEU A 400 -20.23 6.60 -1.14
N LEU A 401 -19.57 7.39 -1.99
CA LEU A 401 -20.00 7.62 -3.37
C LEU A 401 -20.00 6.33 -4.18
N THR A 402 -18.92 5.54 -4.11
CA THR A 402 -18.84 4.21 -4.75
C THR A 402 -19.99 3.34 -4.28
N LEU A 403 -20.17 3.20 -2.96
CA LEU A 403 -21.21 2.37 -2.37
C LEU A 403 -22.63 2.81 -2.80
N SER A 404 -22.88 4.11 -2.86
CA SER A 404 -24.15 4.66 -3.34
C SER A 404 -24.41 4.28 -4.79
N LEU A 405 -23.40 4.42 -5.66
CA LEU A 405 -23.51 4.02 -7.07
C LEU A 405 -23.66 2.49 -7.22
N VAL A 406 -22.96 1.71 -6.40
CA VAL A 406 -23.14 0.25 -6.36
C VAL A 406 -24.59 -0.13 -6.05
N LEU A 407 -25.19 0.49 -5.04
CA LEU A 407 -26.57 0.16 -4.61
C LEU A 407 -27.64 0.59 -5.62
N PHE A 408 -27.48 1.76 -6.25
CA PHE A 408 -28.54 2.35 -7.09
C PHE A 408 -28.32 2.15 -8.59
N ALA A 409 -27.08 2.10 -9.05
CA ALA A 409 -26.77 2.06 -10.48
C ALA A 409 -26.57 0.63 -11.01
N ILE A 410 -25.96 -0.29 -10.27
CA ILE A 410 -25.71 -1.66 -10.73
C ILE A 410 -27.00 -2.41 -11.09
N PRO A 411 -28.09 -2.35 -10.32
CA PRO A 411 -29.33 -3.05 -10.69
C PRO A 411 -29.89 -2.65 -12.05
N ARG A 412 -29.58 -1.44 -12.53
CA ARG A 412 -30.10 -0.88 -13.79
C ARG A 412 -29.15 -1.06 -14.98
N TRP A 413 -27.83 -0.92 -14.73
CA TRP A 413 -26.82 -0.87 -15.80
C TRP A 413 -25.75 -1.97 -15.64
N GLY A 414 -25.92 -2.89 -14.69
CA GLY A 414 -25.02 -4.03 -14.48
C GLY A 414 -23.58 -3.61 -14.16
N ILE A 415 -22.62 -4.41 -14.63
CA ILE A 415 -21.20 -4.25 -14.32
C ILE A 415 -20.59 -2.93 -14.81
N PHE A 416 -21.12 -2.36 -15.90
CA PHE A 416 -20.64 -1.07 -16.41
C PHE A 416 -20.91 0.08 -15.43
N ALA A 417 -21.99 -0.02 -14.65
CA ALA A 417 -22.25 0.94 -13.57
C ALA A 417 -21.19 0.89 -12.49
N TYR A 418 -20.70 -0.30 -12.16
CA TYR A 418 -19.62 -0.45 -11.18
C TYR A 418 -18.28 0.10 -11.70
N LEU A 419 -17.94 -0.17 -12.96
CA LEU A 419 -16.75 0.41 -13.59
C LEU A 419 -16.80 1.94 -13.61
N ALA A 420 -17.98 2.51 -13.94
CA ALA A 420 -18.19 3.94 -13.87
C ALA A 420 -18.12 4.49 -12.43
N ALA A 421 -18.66 3.75 -11.44
CA ALA A 421 -18.58 4.11 -10.03
C ALA A 421 -17.14 4.21 -9.54
N LEU A 422 -16.29 3.24 -9.89
CA LEU A 422 -14.85 3.26 -9.58
C LEU A 422 -14.16 4.47 -10.22
N LEU A 423 -14.45 4.77 -11.48
CA LEU A 423 -13.86 5.90 -12.18
C LEU A 423 -14.28 7.24 -11.57
N ILE A 424 -15.59 7.42 -11.33
CA ILE A 424 -16.15 8.66 -10.78
C ILE A 424 -15.63 8.90 -9.35
N SER A 425 -15.61 7.88 -8.52
CA SER A 425 -15.16 8.00 -7.13
C SER A 425 -13.68 8.33 -7.03
N GLU A 426 -12.84 7.73 -7.87
CA GLU A 426 -11.40 8.01 -7.90
C GLU A 426 -11.11 9.41 -8.47
N LEU A 427 -11.87 9.85 -9.48
CA LEU A 427 -11.82 11.21 -10.01
C LEU A 427 -12.19 12.23 -8.91
N VAL A 428 -13.27 11.97 -8.17
CA VAL A 428 -13.69 12.83 -7.04
C VAL A 428 -12.61 12.85 -5.96
N LEU A 429 -12.02 11.70 -5.62
CA LEU A 429 -10.95 11.61 -4.62
C LEU A 429 -9.73 12.44 -5.04
N ALA A 430 -9.27 12.29 -6.28
CA ALA A 430 -8.16 13.05 -6.82
C ALA A 430 -8.46 14.57 -6.81
N PHE A 431 -9.69 14.96 -7.22
CA PHE A 431 -10.13 16.36 -7.19
C PHE A 431 -10.13 16.92 -5.77
N LEU A 432 -10.70 16.20 -4.79
CA LEU A 432 -10.73 16.63 -3.39
C LEU A 432 -9.31 16.81 -2.82
N HIS A 433 -8.38 15.90 -3.13
CA HIS A 433 -6.99 16.03 -2.69
C HIS A 433 -6.30 17.25 -3.32
N ILE A 434 -6.46 17.47 -4.63
CA ILE A 434 -5.89 18.63 -5.34
C ILE A 434 -6.51 19.93 -4.81
N HIS A 435 -7.82 19.98 -4.60
CA HIS A 435 -8.51 21.14 -4.05
C HIS A 435 -8.00 21.49 -2.64
N ALA A 436 -7.89 20.51 -1.76
CA ALA A 436 -7.35 20.73 -0.41
C ALA A 436 -5.90 21.25 -0.43
N LEU A 437 -5.08 20.77 -1.35
CA LEU A 437 -3.71 21.29 -1.52
C LEU A 437 -3.71 22.70 -2.11
N ALA A 438 -4.61 23.01 -3.04
CA ALA A 438 -4.74 24.35 -3.64
C ALA A 438 -5.19 25.41 -2.62
N CYS A 439 -5.88 25.01 -1.54
CA CYS A 439 -6.21 25.90 -0.42
C CYS A 439 -5.00 26.22 0.48
N GLU A 440 -3.96 25.37 0.49
CA GLU A 440 -2.76 25.56 1.33
C GLU A 440 -1.63 26.28 0.58
N VAL A 441 -1.46 25.97 -0.71
CA VAL A 441 -0.37 26.49 -1.53
C VAL A 441 -0.90 26.80 -2.94
N PRO A 442 -0.50 27.91 -3.57
CA PRO A 442 -0.93 28.23 -4.94
C PRO A 442 -0.41 27.15 -5.90
N ILE A 443 -1.33 26.37 -6.48
CA ILE A 443 -1.00 25.29 -7.42
C ILE A 443 -1.25 25.76 -8.84
N ARG A 444 -0.22 25.71 -9.67
CA ARG A 444 -0.37 25.88 -11.13
C ARG A 444 -0.54 24.51 -11.77
N LEU A 445 -1.74 24.23 -12.25
CA LEU A 445 -1.99 23.00 -13.00
C LEU A 445 -1.19 23.02 -14.30
N PRO A 446 -0.26 22.08 -14.52
CA PRO A 446 0.59 22.07 -15.69
C PRO A 446 -0.11 21.47 -16.91
N VAL A 447 -1.24 22.05 -17.35
CA VAL A 447 -2.10 21.47 -18.42
C VAL A 447 -1.30 21.19 -19.68
N SER A 448 -0.54 22.18 -20.16
CA SER A 448 0.26 21.99 -21.38
C SER A 448 1.36 20.93 -21.22
N GLN A 449 2.13 21.00 -20.12
CA GLN A 449 3.25 20.09 -19.87
C GLN A 449 2.81 18.74 -19.30
N GLY A 450 1.75 18.72 -18.49
CA GLY A 450 1.29 17.53 -17.78
C GLY A 450 0.27 16.70 -18.56
N ILE A 451 -0.47 17.29 -19.50
CA ILE A 451 -1.54 16.60 -20.24
C ILE A 451 -1.29 16.65 -21.74
N VAL A 452 -1.18 17.87 -22.33
CA VAL A 452 -1.15 18.00 -23.80
C VAL A 452 0.09 17.37 -24.41
N LYS A 453 1.30 17.70 -23.90
CA LYS A 453 2.54 17.13 -24.42
C LYS A 453 2.62 15.60 -24.25
N PRO A 454 2.32 15.00 -23.05
CA PRO A 454 2.31 13.55 -22.91
C PRO A 454 1.28 12.86 -23.78
N ALA A 455 0.06 13.42 -23.90
CA ALA A 455 -0.96 12.86 -24.79
C ALA A 455 -0.52 12.87 -26.26
N PHE A 456 0.09 13.95 -26.71
CA PHE A 456 0.67 14.03 -28.07
C PHE A 456 1.80 13.02 -28.27
N CYS A 457 2.74 12.90 -27.32
CA CYS A 457 3.78 11.88 -27.38
C CYS A 457 3.21 10.46 -27.46
N LEU A 458 2.16 10.18 -26.68
CA LEU A 458 1.49 8.89 -26.69
C LEU A 458 0.87 8.59 -28.06
N LEU A 459 0.13 9.53 -28.62
CA LEU A 459 -0.51 9.37 -29.94
C LEU A 459 0.53 9.14 -31.03
N VAL A 460 1.63 9.89 -31.04
CA VAL A 460 2.73 9.70 -31.97
C VAL A 460 3.38 8.32 -31.79
N SER A 461 3.62 7.90 -30.56
CA SER A 461 4.22 6.60 -30.25
C SER A 461 3.32 5.43 -30.70
N ILE A 462 1.99 5.54 -30.52
CA ILE A 462 1.04 4.55 -31.03
C ILE A 462 1.05 4.53 -32.56
N GLY A 463 1.01 5.69 -33.22
CA GLY A 463 1.05 5.76 -34.67
C GLY A 463 2.35 5.19 -35.26
N MET A 464 3.51 5.47 -34.65
CA MET A 464 4.78 4.87 -35.05
C MET A 464 4.81 3.36 -34.86
N LEU A 465 4.21 2.85 -33.80
CA LEU A 465 4.13 1.41 -33.53
C LEU A 465 3.34 0.66 -34.60
N GLU A 466 2.32 1.30 -35.19
CA GLU A 466 1.52 0.70 -36.28
C GLU A 466 2.30 0.60 -37.61
N VAL A 467 3.27 1.48 -37.81
CA VAL A 467 4.15 1.49 -39.01
C VAL A 467 5.26 0.44 -38.90
N ILE A 468 5.64 0.04 -37.69
CA ILE A 468 6.65 -1.00 -37.48
C ILE A 468 6.03 -2.36 -37.83
N PRO A 469 6.56 -3.08 -38.86
CA PRO A 469 6.06 -4.41 -39.20
C PRO A 469 6.08 -5.30 -37.97
N ASN A 470 5.02 -6.11 -37.79
CA ASN A 470 4.91 -7.05 -36.68
C ASN A 470 6.26 -7.73 -36.42
N ALA A 471 6.82 -7.51 -35.23
CA ALA A 471 8.09 -8.07 -34.81
C ALA A 471 8.01 -9.59 -34.61
N SER A 472 7.48 -10.31 -35.61
CA SER A 472 7.38 -11.77 -35.69
C SER A 472 8.76 -12.44 -35.77
N TYR A 473 9.82 -11.63 -35.87
CA TYR A 473 11.21 -12.11 -36.01
C TYR A 473 11.96 -12.23 -34.67
N LEU A 474 11.38 -11.82 -33.55
CA LEU A 474 12.01 -12.02 -32.26
C LEU A 474 11.68 -13.40 -31.70
N PRO A 475 12.65 -14.11 -31.09
CA PRO A 475 12.49 -15.51 -30.70
C PRO A 475 11.32 -15.70 -29.72
N HIS A 476 10.67 -16.86 -29.81
CA HIS A 476 9.47 -17.32 -29.07
C HIS A 476 9.55 -17.27 -27.54
N LEU A 477 10.48 -16.50 -26.98
CA LEU A 477 10.73 -16.42 -25.54
C LEU A 477 9.69 -15.56 -24.80
N PHE A 478 9.15 -14.52 -25.45
CA PHE A 478 8.15 -13.63 -24.86
C PHE A 478 6.93 -13.46 -25.76
N PRO A 479 5.71 -13.33 -25.18
CA PRO A 479 4.52 -12.99 -25.94
C PRO A 479 4.72 -11.68 -26.72
N PRO A 480 4.32 -11.61 -28.01
CA PRO A 480 4.49 -10.41 -28.83
C PRO A 480 3.91 -9.14 -28.21
N VAL A 481 2.81 -9.28 -27.44
CA VAL A 481 2.17 -8.17 -26.73
C VAL A 481 3.09 -7.51 -25.70
N LEU A 482 3.96 -8.26 -25.03
CA LEU A 482 4.90 -7.70 -24.03
C LEU A 482 6.01 -6.90 -24.73
N ILE A 483 6.49 -7.39 -25.88
CA ILE A 483 7.53 -6.72 -26.66
C ILE A 483 6.98 -5.39 -27.19
N GLN A 484 5.80 -5.42 -27.82
CA GLN A 484 5.14 -4.22 -28.33
C GLN A 484 4.83 -3.21 -27.23
N SER A 485 4.38 -3.68 -26.04
CA SER A 485 4.17 -2.84 -24.85
C SER A 485 5.46 -2.18 -24.40
N GLY A 486 6.58 -2.91 -24.39
CA GLY A 486 7.90 -2.38 -24.04
C GLY A 486 8.38 -1.33 -25.02
N ILE A 487 8.20 -1.57 -26.33
CA ILE A 487 8.55 -0.61 -27.40
C ILE A 487 7.73 0.68 -27.24
N LEU A 488 6.42 0.57 -27.01
CA LEU A 488 5.55 1.74 -26.77
C LEU A 488 6.03 2.57 -25.58
N CYS A 489 6.38 1.91 -24.45
CA CYS A 489 6.91 2.59 -23.28
C CYS A 489 8.22 3.34 -23.60
N LEU A 490 9.15 2.70 -24.30
CA LEU A 490 10.42 3.31 -24.67
C LEU A 490 10.25 4.52 -25.62
N MET A 491 9.37 4.40 -26.62
CA MET A 491 9.07 5.48 -27.55
C MET A 491 8.42 6.67 -26.85
N TYR A 492 7.46 6.41 -25.94
CA TYR A 492 6.82 7.45 -25.16
C TYR A 492 7.80 8.18 -24.24
N ILE A 493 8.64 7.46 -23.49
CA ILE A 493 9.65 8.04 -22.60
C ILE A 493 10.67 8.83 -23.43
N GLY A 494 11.14 8.29 -24.55
CA GLY A 494 12.05 8.97 -25.48
C GLY A 494 11.45 10.26 -26.03
N GLY A 495 10.17 10.23 -26.44
CA GLY A 495 9.45 11.43 -26.91
C GLY A 495 9.31 12.51 -25.83
N LEU A 496 9.01 12.12 -24.58
CA LEU A 496 8.96 13.06 -23.46
C LEU A 496 10.32 13.69 -23.16
N LEU A 497 11.40 12.92 -23.20
CA LEU A 497 12.76 13.44 -22.99
C LEU A 497 13.16 14.44 -24.09
N LEU A 498 12.84 14.15 -25.34
CA LEU A 498 13.09 15.06 -26.46
C LEU A 498 12.33 16.39 -26.34
N LEU A 499 11.04 16.32 -25.93
CA LEU A 499 10.25 17.54 -25.72
C LEU A 499 10.67 18.33 -24.47
N HIS A 500 11.29 17.67 -23.49
CA HIS A 500 11.77 18.34 -22.28
C HIS A 500 13.11 19.08 -22.56
N THR A 501 14.03 18.47 -23.30
CA THR A 501 15.32 19.10 -23.69
C THR A 501 15.13 20.31 -24.57
N GLY A 502 14.08 20.36 -25.39
CA GLY A 502 13.74 21.53 -26.22
C GLY A 502 13.26 22.75 -25.42
N THR A 503 12.72 22.55 -24.19
CA THR A 503 12.21 23.65 -23.33
C THR A 503 13.27 24.24 -22.37
N VAL A 504 14.41 23.58 -22.19
CA VAL A 504 15.52 24.08 -21.34
C VAL A 504 16.41 25.04 -22.08
N LYS A 505 16.29 25.17 -23.41
CA LYS A 505 17.06 26.08 -24.25
C LYS A 505 16.35 27.41 -24.53
N GLN A 506 15.18 27.66 -23.96
CA GLN A 506 14.52 28.97 -23.96
C GLN A 506 14.35 29.46 -22.50
#